data_b1f4bb035deccf3bb2830722c332cb6f
#
_entry.id   b1f4bb035deccf3bb2830722c332cb6f
#
_cell.length_a   1.000
_cell.length_b   1.000
_cell.length_c   1.000
_cell.angle_alpha   90.00
_cell.angle_beta   90.00
_cell.angle_gamma   90.00
#
_symmetry.space_group_name_H-M   'P 1'
#
loop_
_entity.id
_entity.type
_entity.pdbx_description
1 polymer ?
#
loop_
_entity_poly.entity_id
_entity_poly.type
_entity_poly.pdbx_seq_one_letter_code
_entity_poly.pdbx_strand_id
1 'polypeptide(L)'
;MATETTTHNHKLSNKEVEETLRSVIQILIDGQEGFEKISEHLTDESLRRYFAAESLNRAQFRGDIEEVLHQEGVHDVKESGTVAGGIHRTWGDIKAHLGGGDHSLLETAEAGEDAAKKAYQEALKKELPLPIKQLLTSQYAHVQESHDYVKAARDARK
;
A
#
# COMPACT_ATOMS: atom_id res chain seq x y z
N MET A 1 14.08 -38.12 8.03
CA MET A 1 13.78 -37.67 8.05
C MET A 1 13.62 -36.73 8.01
N ALA A 2 13.53 -36.60 8.24
CA ALA A 2 13.37 -35.77 8.25
C ALA A 2 13.22 -34.91 8.35
N THR A 3 13.14 -34.64 8.56
CA THR A 3 12.92 -33.88 8.56
C THR A 3 12.88 -32.96 8.57
N GLU A 4 13.06 -32.80 8.68
CA GLU A 4 12.92 -31.91 8.69
C GLU A 4 12.49 -31.06 8.38
N THR A 5 12.55 -31.04 8.54
CA THR A 5 12.09 -30.46 8.36
C THR A 5 11.40 -29.81 8.11
N THR A 6 11.72 -29.87 7.87
CA THR A 6 10.45 -29.36 7.74
C THR A 6 10.02 -28.30 8.67
N THR A 7 10.44 -28.24 9.80
CA THR A 7 10.11 -27.17 10.68
C THR A 7 10.52 -25.84 10.17
N HIS A 8 11.63 -25.75 9.52
CA HIS A 8 12.04 -24.50 8.93
C HIS A 8 11.18 -24.14 7.74
N ASN A 9 10.33 -25.05 7.33
CA ASN A 9 9.34 -24.77 6.30
C ASN A 9 8.02 -24.41 6.91
N HIS A 10 8.05 -23.86 8.07
CA HIS A 10 6.84 -23.47 8.74
C HIS A 10 6.03 -22.52 7.88
N LYS A 11 4.87 -22.96 7.47
CA LYS A 11 3.95 -22.13 6.71
C LYS A 11 2.99 -21.45 7.66
N LEU A 12 2.65 -20.23 7.33
CA LEU A 12 1.67 -19.51 8.13
C LEU A 12 0.30 -20.14 7.97
N SER A 13 -0.48 -20.15 9.05
CA SER A 13 -1.87 -20.53 8.97
C SER A 13 -2.63 -19.49 8.18
N ASN A 14 -3.86 -19.83 7.75
CA ASN A 14 -4.69 -18.86 7.06
C ASN A 14 -4.91 -17.61 7.88
N LYS A 15 -5.08 -17.79 9.19
CA LYS A 15 -5.27 -16.63 10.07
C LYS A 15 -4.01 -15.76 10.11
N GLU A 16 -2.84 -16.39 10.15
CA GLU A 16 -1.60 -15.63 10.16
C GLU A 16 -1.38 -14.89 8.85
N VAL A 17 -1.74 -15.52 7.72
CA VAL A 17 -1.67 -14.85 6.43
C VAL A 17 -2.60 -13.65 6.42
N GLU A 18 -3.83 -13.84 6.89
CA GLU A 18 -4.78 -12.74 6.95
C GLU A 18 -4.24 -11.59 7.78
N GLU A 19 -3.71 -11.89 8.97
CA GLU A 19 -3.19 -10.85 9.84
C GLU A 19 -2.00 -10.12 9.21
N THR A 20 -1.13 -10.89 8.55
CA THR A 20 0.04 -10.31 7.91
C THR A 20 -0.35 -9.31 6.82
N LEU A 21 -1.38 -9.65 6.05
CA LEU A 21 -1.76 -8.80 4.92
C LEU A 21 -2.76 -7.73 5.28
N ARG A 22 -3.29 -7.75 6.50
CA ARG A 22 -4.26 -6.75 6.92
C ARG A 22 -3.68 -5.34 6.81
N SER A 23 -2.45 -5.16 7.23
CA SER A 23 -1.82 -3.84 7.15
C SER A 23 -1.56 -3.42 5.71
N VAL A 24 -1.21 -4.37 4.83
CA VAL A 24 -1.01 -4.04 3.43
C VAL A 24 -2.33 -3.61 2.80
N ILE A 25 -3.40 -4.34 3.07
CA ILE A 25 -4.71 -3.97 2.53
C ILE A 25 -5.14 -2.60 3.03
N GLN A 26 -4.95 -2.33 4.32
CA GLN A 26 -5.32 -1.03 4.86
C GLN A 26 -4.52 0.09 4.23
N ILE A 27 -3.22 -0.12 4.04
CA ILE A 27 -2.38 0.91 3.43
C ILE A 27 -2.81 1.19 1.98
N LEU A 28 -3.31 0.16 1.29
CA LEU A 28 -3.79 0.36 -0.07
C LEU A 28 -5.11 1.14 -0.09
N ILE A 29 -5.99 0.89 0.87
CA ILE A 29 -7.21 1.67 1.01
C ILE A 29 -6.88 3.13 1.29
N ASP A 30 -5.97 3.35 2.23
CA ASP A 30 -5.55 4.71 2.58
C ASP A 30 -4.89 5.40 1.39
N GLY A 31 -4.06 4.67 0.64
CA GLY A 31 -3.41 5.21 -0.53
C GLY A 31 -4.38 5.60 -1.61
N GLN A 32 -5.38 4.74 -1.86
CA GLN A 32 -6.40 5.06 -2.85
C GLN A 32 -7.07 6.39 -2.51
N GLU A 33 -7.47 6.55 -1.27
CA GLU A 33 -8.16 7.77 -0.85
C GLU A 33 -7.22 8.97 -0.85
N GLY A 34 -6.00 8.77 -0.35
CA GLY A 34 -5.05 9.87 -0.27
C GLY A 34 -4.63 10.39 -1.63
N PHE A 35 -4.29 9.49 -2.53
CA PHE A 35 -3.91 9.89 -3.89
C PHE A 35 -5.06 10.59 -4.60
N GLU A 36 -6.29 10.10 -4.41
CA GLU A 36 -7.44 10.71 -5.05
C GLU A 36 -7.67 12.14 -4.54
N LYS A 37 -7.66 12.31 -3.22
CA LYS A 37 -7.88 13.63 -2.64
C LYS A 37 -6.80 14.62 -3.05
N ILE A 38 -5.56 14.18 -3.03
CA ILE A 38 -4.46 15.06 -3.42
C ILE A 38 -4.56 15.41 -4.90
N SER A 39 -4.94 14.46 -5.75
CA SER A 39 -5.06 14.74 -7.18
C SER A 39 -6.03 15.87 -7.45
N GLU A 40 -7.06 16.00 -6.62
CA GLU A 40 -8.07 17.03 -6.82
C GLU A 40 -7.56 18.42 -6.45
N HIS A 41 -6.48 18.50 -5.68
CA HIS A 41 -5.98 19.79 -5.18
C HIS A 41 -4.62 20.19 -5.74
N LEU A 42 -3.96 19.31 -6.47
CA LEU A 42 -2.71 19.67 -7.14
C LEU A 42 -2.99 20.65 -8.28
N THR A 43 -2.09 21.60 -8.48
CA THR A 43 -2.21 22.55 -9.58
C THR A 43 -1.54 22.08 -10.85
N ASP A 44 -0.46 21.30 -10.73
CA ASP A 44 0.28 20.77 -11.88
C ASP A 44 -0.52 19.67 -12.56
N GLU A 45 -0.79 19.84 -13.84
CA GLU A 45 -1.65 18.93 -14.57
C GLU A 45 -1.08 17.51 -14.66
N SER A 46 0.22 17.38 -14.91
CA SER A 46 0.81 16.05 -15.03
C SER A 46 0.81 15.33 -13.69
N LEU A 47 0.98 16.05 -12.58
CA LEU A 47 0.89 15.46 -11.27
C LEU A 47 -0.54 15.03 -10.95
N ARG A 48 -1.52 15.84 -11.34
CA ARG A 48 -2.91 15.48 -11.12
C ARG A 48 -3.23 14.16 -11.80
N ARG A 49 -2.78 14.00 -13.04
CA ARG A 49 -3.04 12.76 -13.77
C ARG A 49 -2.33 11.58 -13.14
N TYR A 50 -1.08 11.79 -12.74
CA TYR A 50 -0.33 10.71 -12.10
C TYR A 50 -1.01 10.24 -10.82
N PHE A 51 -1.42 11.19 -9.98
CA PHE A 51 -2.03 10.84 -8.71
C PHE A 51 -3.40 10.20 -8.90
N ALA A 52 -4.18 10.66 -9.87
CA ALA A 52 -5.46 10.03 -10.16
C ALA A 52 -5.25 8.58 -10.63
N ALA A 53 -4.28 8.36 -11.51
CA ALA A 53 -3.98 7.01 -11.98
C ALA A 53 -3.46 6.14 -10.85
N GLU A 54 -2.64 6.71 -9.98
CA GLU A 54 -2.08 5.92 -8.87
C GLU A 54 -3.16 5.53 -7.87
N SER A 55 -4.16 6.38 -7.66
CA SER A 55 -5.30 6.02 -6.83
C SER A 55 -5.97 4.75 -7.35
N LEU A 56 -6.17 4.68 -8.67
CA LEU A 56 -6.78 3.50 -9.28
C LEU A 56 -5.86 2.28 -9.17
N ASN A 57 -4.56 2.49 -9.32
CA ASN A 57 -3.61 1.38 -9.17
C ASN A 57 -3.66 0.78 -7.77
N ARG A 58 -3.79 1.63 -6.74
CA ARG A 58 -3.86 1.12 -5.36
C ARG A 58 -5.14 0.32 -5.14
N ALA A 59 -6.25 0.76 -5.72
CA ALA A 59 -7.48 -0.01 -5.66
C ALA A 59 -7.33 -1.35 -6.35
N GLN A 60 -6.69 -1.36 -7.51
CA GLN A 60 -6.46 -2.60 -8.25
C GLN A 60 -5.55 -3.55 -7.46
N PHE A 61 -4.51 -3.02 -6.84
CA PHE A 61 -3.60 -3.82 -6.03
C PHE A 61 -4.35 -4.51 -4.90
N ARG A 62 -5.25 -3.78 -4.24
CA ARG A 62 -6.04 -4.37 -3.18
C ARG A 62 -6.91 -5.50 -3.70
N GLY A 63 -7.58 -5.27 -4.82
CA GLY A 63 -8.41 -6.31 -5.41
C GLY A 63 -7.62 -7.55 -5.79
N ASP A 64 -6.41 -7.36 -6.32
CA ASP A 64 -5.56 -8.48 -6.68
C ASP A 64 -5.14 -9.28 -5.46
N ILE A 65 -4.84 -8.61 -4.35
CA ILE A 65 -4.49 -9.31 -3.12
C ILE A 65 -5.69 -10.10 -2.61
N GLU A 66 -6.86 -9.49 -2.61
CA GLU A 66 -8.06 -10.16 -2.12
C GLU A 66 -8.37 -11.40 -2.97
N GLU A 67 -8.17 -11.29 -4.26
CA GLU A 67 -8.43 -12.43 -5.13
C GLU A 67 -7.45 -13.57 -4.90
N VAL A 68 -6.15 -13.27 -4.77
CA VAL A 68 -5.19 -14.34 -4.57
C VAL A 68 -5.36 -14.97 -3.19
N LEU A 69 -5.75 -14.18 -2.18
CA LEU A 69 -6.06 -14.73 -0.88
C LEU A 69 -7.24 -15.68 -0.96
N HIS A 70 -8.27 -15.29 -1.68
CA HIS A 70 -9.43 -16.16 -1.85
C HIS A 70 -9.04 -17.48 -2.51
N GLN A 71 -8.19 -17.41 -3.54
CA GLN A 71 -7.72 -18.61 -4.22
C GLN A 71 -6.92 -19.52 -3.31
N GLU A 72 -6.22 -18.94 -2.34
CA GLU A 72 -5.44 -19.70 -1.37
C GLU A 72 -6.25 -20.14 -0.17
N GLY A 73 -7.56 -19.92 -0.19
CA GLY A 73 -8.43 -20.38 0.88
C GLY A 73 -8.55 -19.42 2.05
N VAL A 74 -8.07 -18.20 1.89
CA VAL A 74 -8.13 -17.20 2.95
C VAL A 74 -9.28 -16.24 2.62
N HIS A 75 -10.28 -16.22 3.47
CA HIS A 75 -11.49 -15.43 3.23
C HIS A 75 -11.64 -14.32 4.24
N ASP A 76 -12.51 -13.37 3.96
CA ASP A 76 -12.94 -12.33 4.89
C ASP A 76 -11.87 -11.28 5.20
N VAL A 77 -10.78 -11.27 4.43
CA VAL A 77 -9.72 -10.30 4.70
C VAL A 77 -10.17 -8.88 4.41
N LYS A 78 -10.99 -8.72 3.38
CA LYS A 78 -11.42 -7.38 2.95
C LYS A 78 -12.21 -6.65 4.01
N GLU A 79 -12.86 -7.39 4.89
CA GLU A 79 -13.67 -6.76 5.93
C GLU A 79 -12.85 -6.27 7.09
N SER A 80 -11.70 -6.86 7.28
CA SER A 80 -10.93 -6.66 8.48
C SER A 80 -10.09 -5.40 8.45
N GLY A 81 -9.84 -4.87 7.26
CA GLY A 81 -8.94 -3.75 7.14
C GLY A 81 -9.56 -2.40 7.43
N THR A 82 -10.86 -2.36 7.56
CA THR A 82 -11.54 -1.09 7.72
C THR A 82 -11.26 -0.51 9.08
N VAL A 83 -10.50 0.56 9.08
CA VAL A 83 -10.15 1.25 10.30
C VAL A 83 -10.40 2.73 10.07
N ALA A 84 -11.31 3.28 10.84
CA ALA A 84 -11.79 4.64 10.62
C ALA A 84 -10.67 5.67 10.62
N GLY A 85 -9.63 5.50 11.37
CA GLY A 85 -8.56 6.47 11.44
C GLY A 85 -7.35 6.13 10.59
N GLY A 86 -7.44 5.10 9.75
CA GLY A 86 -6.28 4.62 9.02
C GLY A 86 -5.60 5.68 8.17
N ILE A 87 -6.39 6.42 7.40
CA ILE A 87 -5.83 7.43 6.51
C ILE A 87 -5.11 8.52 7.30
N HIS A 88 -5.63 8.87 8.47
CA HIS A 88 -4.98 9.90 9.28
C HIS A 88 -3.63 9.45 9.79
N ARG A 89 -3.49 8.16 10.12
CA ARG A 89 -2.22 7.67 10.61
C ARG A 89 -1.16 7.62 9.53
N THR A 90 -1.54 7.31 8.30
CA THR A 90 -0.57 7.13 7.23
C THR A 90 -0.36 8.38 6.40
N TRP A 91 -1.40 9.19 6.25
CA TRP A 91 -1.36 10.37 5.38
C TRP A 91 -1.48 11.68 6.17
N GLY A 92 -1.44 11.59 7.51
CA GLY A 92 -1.59 12.73 8.36
C GLY A 92 -2.98 13.33 8.24
N ASP A 93 -3.13 14.56 8.70
CA ASP A 93 -4.39 15.25 8.54
C ASP A 93 -4.43 15.84 7.13
N ILE A 94 -4.85 15.02 6.19
CA ILE A 94 -4.81 15.41 4.79
C ILE A 94 -5.63 16.66 4.52
N LYS A 95 -6.73 16.83 5.24
CA LYS A 95 -7.57 18.03 5.06
C LYS A 95 -6.81 19.30 5.38
N ALA A 96 -5.98 19.26 6.41
CA ALA A 96 -5.22 20.45 6.79
C ALA A 96 -4.18 20.82 5.74
N HIS A 97 -3.77 19.85 4.91
CA HIS A 97 -2.73 20.09 3.92
C HIS A 97 -3.25 20.39 2.53
N LEU A 98 -4.55 20.21 2.30
CA LEU A 98 -5.09 20.33 0.94
C LEU A 98 -4.97 21.75 0.37
N GLY A 99 -4.88 22.77 1.21
CA GLY A 99 -4.70 24.12 0.74
C GLY A 99 -3.26 24.60 0.68
N GLY A 100 -2.30 23.72 0.93
CA GLY A 100 -0.92 24.11 1.15
C GLY A 100 -0.02 24.19 -0.09
N GLY A 101 -0.57 23.99 -1.27
CA GLY A 101 0.23 24.02 -2.49
C GLY A 101 0.82 22.68 -2.83
N ASP A 102 1.37 22.59 -4.03
CA ASP A 102 1.83 21.31 -4.56
C ASP A 102 2.96 20.70 -3.72
N HIS A 103 3.91 21.52 -3.29
CA HIS A 103 5.02 20.98 -2.49
C HIS A 103 4.52 20.33 -1.20
N SER A 104 3.60 20.99 -0.50
CA SER A 104 3.05 20.45 0.74
C SER A 104 2.27 19.16 0.50
N LEU A 105 1.49 19.13 -0.58
CA LEU A 105 0.74 17.94 -0.93
C LEU A 105 1.68 16.77 -1.26
N LEU A 106 2.77 17.06 -1.94
CA LEU A 106 3.74 16.03 -2.28
C LEU A 106 4.47 15.51 -1.04
N GLU A 107 4.74 16.37 -0.06
CA GLU A 107 5.29 15.90 1.20
C GLU A 107 4.36 14.92 1.90
N THR A 108 3.08 15.24 1.90
CA THR A 108 2.09 14.35 2.52
C THR A 108 2.03 13.03 1.77
N ALA A 109 2.06 13.08 0.44
CA ALA A 109 2.03 11.86 -0.36
C ALA A 109 3.28 11.02 -0.12
N GLU A 110 4.43 11.65 0.02
CA GLU A 110 5.66 10.89 0.26
C GLU A 110 5.58 10.16 1.60
N ALA A 111 5.04 10.80 2.62
CA ALA A 111 4.87 10.13 3.91
C ALA A 111 3.96 8.91 3.78
N GLY A 112 2.89 9.03 2.99
CA GLY A 112 2.02 7.91 2.72
C GLY A 112 2.73 6.79 1.97
N GLU A 113 3.59 7.17 1.01
CA GLU A 113 4.36 6.17 0.27
C GLU A 113 5.38 5.47 1.16
N ASP A 114 6.00 6.20 2.09
CA ASP A 114 6.92 5.57 3.04
C ASP A 114 6.19 4.54 3.88
N ALA A 115 4.98 4.85 4.33
CA ALA A 115 4.19 3.90 5.11
C ALA A 115 3.85 2.67 4.27
N ALA A 116 3.53 2.87 2.99
CA ALA A 116 3.22 1.74 2.12
C ALA A 116 4.44 0.85 1.92
N LYS A 117 5.61 1.45 1.67
CA LYS A 117 6.83 0.66 1.53
C LYS A 117 7.08 -0.17 2.77
N LYS A 118 6.92 0.43 3.94
CA LYS A 118 7.16 -0.29 5.19
C LYS A 118 6.20 -1.46 5.35
N ALA A 119 4.93 -1.25 5.02
CA ALA A 119 3.95 -2.33 5.16
C ALA A 119 4.30 -3.52 4.27
N TYR A 120 4.69 -3.25 3.01
CA TYR A 120 5.11 -4.32 2.12
C TYR A 120 6.37 -5.02 2.62
N GLN A 121 7.34 -4.25 3.10
CA GLN A 121 8.58 -4.82 3.60
C GLN A 121 8.32 -5.76 4.79
N GLU A 122 7.45 -5.34 5.70
CA GLU A 122 7.13 -6.18 6.85
C GLU A 122 6.41 -7.46 6.43
N ALA A 123 5.46 -7.34 5.50
CA ALA A 123 4.75 -8.52 5.03
C ALA A 123 5.68 -9.49 4.32
N LEU A 124 6.61 -8.97 3.53
CA LEU A 124 7.52 -9.82 2.75
C LEU A 124 8.56 -10.53 3.60
N LYS A 125 8.69 -10.16 4.88
CA LYS A 125 9.56 -10.89 5.79
C LYS A 125 8.94 -12.20 6.25
N LYS A 126 7.65 -12.41 6.04
CA LYS A 126 6.94 -13.59 6.51
C LYS A 126 6.99 -14.68 5.46
N GLU A 127 6.79 -15.92 5.92
CA GLU A 127 6.76 -17.08 5.03
C GLU A 127 5.38 -17.22 4.41
N LEU A 128 5.09 -16.36 3.46
CA LEU A 128 3.81 -16.35 2.78
C LEU A 128 3.76 -17.42 1.69
N PRO A 129 2.55 -17.91 1.35
CA PRO A 129 2.41 -18.78 0.17
C PRO A 129 3.01 -18.08 -1.06
N LEU A 130 3.61 -18.88 -1.93
CA LEU A 130 4.36 -18.34 -3.06
C LEU A 130 3.55 -17.41 -3.94
N PRO A 131 2.28 -17.73 -4.31
CA PRO A 131 1.53 -16.80 -5.15
C PRO A 131 1.33 -15.44 -4.52
N ILE A 132 1.13 -15.42 -3.20
CA ILE A 132 0.96 -14.15 -2.47
C ILE A 132 2.28 -13.40 -2.45
N LYS A 133 3.36 -14.10 -2.16
CA LYS A 133 4.67 -13.47 -2.09
C LYS A 133 5.07 -12.86 -3.44
N GLN A 134 4.80 -13.58 -4.52
CA GLN A 134 5.12 -13.07 -5.86
C GLN A 134 4.32 -11.81 -6.18
N LEU A 135 3.04 -11.82 -5.82
CA LEU A 135 2.19 -10.66 -6.06
C LEU A 135 2.69 -9.46 -5.27
N LEU A 136 2.96 -9.66 -3.97
CA LEU A 136 3.42 -8.56 -3.13
C LEU A 136 4.77 -8.00 -3.60
N THR A 137 5.66 -8.87 -4.07
CA THR A 137 6.95 -8.43 -4.57
C THR A 137 6.77 -7.52 -5.78
N SER A 138 5.89 -7.90 -6.69
CA SER A 138 5.60 -7.08 -7.86
C SER A 138 4.99 -5.74 -7.48
N GLN A 139 4.03 -5.77 -6.56
CA GLN A 139 3.39 -4.53 -6.13
C GLN A 139 4.36 -3.61 -5.39
N TYR A 140 5.23 -4.21 -4.58
CA TYR A 140 6.23 -3.43 -3.86
C TYR A 140 7.16 -2.69 -4.81
N ALA A 141 7.58 -3.35 -5.89
CA ALA A 141 8.42 -2.69 -6.88
C ALA A 141 7.73 -1.45 -7.45
N HIS A 142 6.44 -1.55 -7.73
CA HIS A 142 5.67 -0.41 -8.22
C HIS A 142 5.60 0.70 -7.17
N VAL A 143 5.38 0.33 -5.91
CA VAL A 143 5.30 1.32 -4.83
C VAL A 143 6.62 2.07 -4.69
N GLN A 144 7.75 1.36 -4.83
CA GLN A 144 9.05 2.02 -4.79
C GLN A 144 9.22 3.02 -5.92
N GLU A 145 8.79 2.66 -7.14
CA GLU A 145 8.86 3.58 -8.26
C GLU A 145 8.00 4.81 -8.01
N SER A 146 6.80 4.59 -7.48
CA SER A 146 5.89 5.69 -7.18
C SER A 146 6.47 6.59 -6.09
N HIS A 147 7.05 6.01 -5.07
CA HIS A 147 7.70 6.77 -4.02
C HIS A 147 8.78 7.68 -4.60
N ASP A 148 9.61 7.12 -5.47
CA ASP A 148 10.71 7.90 -6.05
C ASP A 148 10.20 9.00 -6.96
N TYR A 149 9.12 8.74 -7.69
CA TYR A 149 8.49 9.77 -8.52
C TYR A 149 7.97 10.91 -7.67
N VAL A 150 7.27 10.59 -6.59
CA VAL A 150 6.71 11.62 -5.70
C VAL A 150 7.82 12.43 -5.05
N LYS A 151 8.88 11.75 -4.63
CA LYS A 151 10.00 12.42 -3.99
C LYS A 151 10.69 13.38 -4.96
N ALA A 152 10.92 12.95 -6.18
CA ALA A 152 11.55 13.79 -7.18
C ALA A 152 10.68 15.00 -7.52
N ALA A 153 9.38 14.79 -7.61
CA ALA A 153 8.44 15.88 -7.88
C ALA A 153 8.44 16.89 -6.75
N ARG A 154 8.50 16.41 -5.50
CA ARG A 154 8.56 17.29 -4.34
C ARG A 154 9.85 18.12 -4.37
N ASP A 155 10.97 17.46 -4.63
CA ASP A 155 12.26 18.15 -4.63
C ASP A 155 12.34 19.21 -5.71
N ALA A 156 11.68 18.99 -6.83
CA ALA A 156 11.67 19.94 -7.94
C ALA A 156 10.85 21.20 -7.63
N ARG A 157 10.03 21.16 -6.58
CA ARG A 157 9.10 22.26 -6.27
C ARG A 157 9.38 22.94 -4.93
N LYS A 158 10.58 22.86 -4.47
CA LYS A 158 10.92 23.52 -3.21
C LYS A 158 10.83 25.04 -3.31
#